data_23d68ef69ac0f8d668d7b5deae517071
#
_entry.id   23d68ef69ac0f8d668d7b5deae517071
#
_cell.length_a   1.000
_cell.length_b   1.000
_cell.length_c   1.000
_cell.angle_alpha   90.00
_cell.angle_beta   90.00
_cell.angle_gamma   90.00
#
_symmetry.space_group_name_H-M   'P 1'
#
loop_
_entity.id
_entity.type
_entity.pdbx_description
1 polymer ?
#
loop_
_entity_poly.entity_id
_entity_poly.type
_entity_poly.pdbx_seq_one_letter_code
_entity_poly.pdbx_strand_id
1 'polypeptide(L)'
;MTIFDNIYVMPKQAQALVEMPPLVRSLLRELGENLAIARKRRKESVKVWGGRIGVSAPTLSRMERGDPGVAFGIYATALWMMGRAQAIPELAAPQFDLGALESEVRVAKARAVRKPLSIAGRIKSLPADTAAVTESVADAVAVTDITQPTTQPGLDKLPGSS
;
A
#
# COMPACT_ATOMS: atom_id res chain seq x y z
N MET A 1 -56.41 -13.76 8.25
CA MET A 1 -55.81 -13.63 6.94
C MET A 1 -54.55 -12.76 7.12
N THR A 2 -53.47 -13.41 7.47
CA THR A 2 -52.20 -12.76 7.92
C THR A 2 -51.35 -12.51 6.69
N ILE A 3 -51.22 -11.25 6.33
CA ILE A 3 -50.32 -10.80 5.24
C ILE A 3 -48.90 -10.94 5.77
N PHE A 4 -48.17 -11.94 5.26
CA PHE A 4 -46.74 -12.06 5.51
C PHE A 4 -46.05 -10.88 4.81
N ASP A 5 -45.67 -9.88 5.59
CA ASP A 5 -44.70 -8.87 5.18
C ASP A 5 -43.39 -9.60 4.87
N ASN A 6 -43.22 -9.96 3.61
CA ASN A 6 -41.99 -10.47 3.08
C ASN A 6 -41.01 -9.28 3.01
N ILE A 7 -40.42 -8.93 4.16
CA ILE A 7 -39.30 -8.00 4.22
C ILE A 7 -38.14 -8.71 3.51
N TYR A 8 -38.01 -8.43 2.23
CA TYR A 8 -36.87 -8.87 1.43
C TYR A 8 -35.62 -8.16 1.97
N VAL A 9 -35.01 -8.75 3.01
CA VAL A 9 -33.74 -8.28 3.54
C VAL A 9 -32.71 -8.53 2.43
N MET A 10 -32.39 -7.48 1.70
CA MET A 10 -31.30 -7.55 0.70
C MET A 10 -30.03 -8.04 1.39
N PRO A 11 -29.32 -9.03 0.80
CA PRO A 11 -28.03 -9.46 1.32
C PRO A 11 -27.11 -8.24 1.48
N LYS A 12 -26.38 -8.13 2.60
CA LYS A 12 -25.46 -7.00 2.88
C LYS A 12 -24.49 -6.71 1.71
N GLN A 13 -24.08 -7.73 0.96
CA GLN A 13 -23.27 -7.58 -0.25
C GLN A 13 -24.00 -6.81 -1.36
N ALA A 14 -25.29 -7.03 -1.56
CA ALA A 14 -26.08 -6.29 -2.55
C ALA A 14 -26.19 -4.81 -2.20
N GLN A 15 -26.33 -4.47 -0.92
CA GLN A 15 -26.39 -3.09 -0.44
C GLN A 15 -25.06 -2.35 -0.70
N ALA A 16 -23.91 -2.95 -0.37
CA ALA A 16 -22.60 -2.37 -0.63
C ALA A 16 -22.36 -2.08 -2.12
N LEU A 17 -22.90 -2.90 -3.04
CA LEU A 17 -22.82 -2.66 -4.48
C LEU A 17 -23.71 -1.51 -4.95
N VAL A 18 -24.86 -1.30 -4.30
CA VAL A 18 -25.77 -0.18 -4.57
C VAL A 18 -25.15 1.14 -4.12
N GLU A 19 -24.56 1.16 -2.94
CA GLU A 19 -23.94 2.34 -2.31
C GLU A 19 -22.52 2.65 -2.84
N MET A 20 -22.02 1.87 -3.80
CA MET A 20 -20.67 2.07 -4.37
C MET A 20 -20.53 3.47 -4.98
N PRO A 21 -19.47 4.24 -4.62
CA PRO A 21 -19.20 5.54 -5.16
C PRO A 21 -19.14 5.53 -6.71
N PRO A 22 -19.71 6.54 -7.39
CA PRO A 22 -19.71 6.60 -8.86
C PRO A 22 -18.30 6.52 -9.47
N LEU A 23 -17.32 7.13 -8.82
CA LEU A 23 -15.91 7.07 -9.25
C LEU A 23 -15.40 5.62 -9.26
N VAL A 24 -15.64 4.85 -8.19
CA VAL A 24 -15.19 3.44 -8.10
C VAL A 24 -15.83 2.61 -9.20
N ARG A 25 -17.11 2.84 -9.48
CA ARG A 25 -17.84 2.16 -10.55
C ARG A 25 -17.27 2.48 -11.94
N SER A 26 -16.87 3.72 -12.16
CA SER A 26 -16.21 4.17 -13.39
C SER A 26 -14.85 3.50 -13.57
N LEU A 27 -14.04 3.45 -12.52
CA LEU A 27 -12.71 2.79 -12.55
C LEU A 27 -12.82 1.27 -12.78
N LEU A 28 -13.83 0.61 -12.21
CA LEU A 28 -14.07 -0.82 -12.50
C LEU A 28 -14.46 -1.05 -13.96
N ARG A 29 -15.24 -0.15 -14.56
CA ARG A 29 -15.59 -0.23 -15.98
C ARG A 29 -14.35 -0.09 -16.85
N GLU A 30 -13.52 0.89 -16.57
CA GLU A 30 -12.25 1.10 -17.28
C GLU A 30 -11.33 -0.13 -17.14
N LEU A 31 -11.22 -0.70 -15.94
CA LEU A 31 -10.47 -1.94 -15.73
C LEU A 31 -11.01 -3.09 -16.60
N GLY A 32 -12.33 -3.28 -16.62
CA GLY A 32 -12.98 -4.30 -17.43
C GLY A 32 -12.72 -4.11 -18.94
N GLU A 33 -12.82 -2.87 -19.43
CA GLU A 33 -12.51 -2.52 -20.82
C GLU A 33 -11.05 -2.81 -21.17
N ASN A 34 -10.12 -2.48 -20.30
CA ASN A 34 -8.68 -2.78 -20.48
C ASN A 34 -8.43 -4.29 -20.57
N LEU A 35 -9.10 -5.09 -19.74
CA LEU A 35 -9.03 -6.55 -19.81
C LEU A 35 -9.60 -7.08 -21.13
N ALA A 36 -10.72 -6.54 -21.60
CA ALA A 36 -11.31 -6.91 -22.89
C ALA A 36 -10.37 -6.57 -24.07
N ILE A 37 -9.72 -5.41 -24.03
CA ILE A 37 -8.72 -5.00 -25.03
C ILE A 37 -7.54 -5.99 -25.01
N ALA A 38 -7.04 -6.34 -23.82
CA ALA A 38 -5.93 -7.27 -23.70
C ALA A 38 -6.23 -8.65 -24.28
N ARG A 39 -7.44 -9.18 -24.06
CA ARG A 39 -7.91 -10.42 -24.68
C ARG A 39 -7.98 -10.29 -26.21
N LYS A 40 -8.62 -9.22 -26.69
CA LYS A 40 -8.79 -8.99 -28.15
C LYS A 40 -7.43 -8.88 -28.86
N ARG A 41 -6.46 -8.20 -28.25
CA ARG A 41 -5.08 -8.11 -28.79
C ARG A 41 -4.41 -9.47 -28.90
N ARG A 42 -4.75 -10.43 -28.02
CA ARG A 42 -4.31 -11.82 -28.09
C ARG A 42 -5.12 -12.67 -29.06
N LYS A 43 -6.12 -12.07 -29.73
CA LYS A 43 -7.04 -12.76 -30.65
C LYS A 43 -7.79 -13.92 -29.98
N GLU A 44 -8.00 -13.87 -28.67
CA GLU A 44 -8.71 -14.90 -27.91
C GLU A 44 -10.21 -14.60 -27.84
N SER A 45 -11.03 -15.65 -28.02
CA SER A 45 -12.47 -15.52 -27.83
C SER A 45 -12.84 -15.45 -26.34
N VAL A 46 -14.02 -14.91 -26.03
CA VAL A 46 -14.58 -14.89 -24.66
C VAL A 46 -14.62 -16.30 -24.05
N LYS A 47 -15.02 -17.29 -24.85
CA LYS A 47 -15.11 -18.69 -24.42
C LYS A 47 -13.74 -19.27 -24.04
N VAL A 48 -12.72 -19.04 -24.86
CA VAL A 48 -11.36 -19.55 -24.63
C VAL A 48 -10.75 -18.89 -23.38
N TRP A 49 -10.86 -17.56 -23.30
CA TRP A 49 -10.27 -16.84 -22.16
C TRP A 49 -10.99 -17.14 -20.85
N GLY A 50 -12.34 -17.24 -20.89
CA GLY A 50 -13.12 -17.66 -19.74
C GLY A 50 -12.73 -19.05 -19.24
N GLY A 51 -12.53 -20.01 -20.16
CA GLY A 51 -12.04 -21.34 -19.80
C GLY A 51 -10.67 -21.34 -19.12
N ARG A 52 -9.76 -20.49 -19.57
CA ARG A 52 -8.41 -20.34 -18.95
C ARG A 52 -8.47 -19.72 -17.55
N ILE A 53 -9.38 -18.79 -17.31
CA ILE A 53 -9.60 -18.19 -15.98
C ILE A 53 -10.41 -19.13 -15.08
N GLY A 54 -11.13 -20.10 -15.64
CA GLY A 54 -12.00 -21.01 -14.89
C GLY A 54 -13.42 -20.44 -14.68
N VAL A 55 -13.89 -19.57 -15.57
CA VAL A 55 -15.23 -18.95 -15.50
C VAL A 55 -16.03 -19.15 -16.76
N SER A 56 -17.36 -19.06 -16.63
CA SER A 56 -18.26 -19.11 -17.79
C SER A 56 -18.12 -17.87 -18.69
N ALA A 57 -18.47 -18.00 -19.97
CA ALA A 57 -18.45 -16.88 -20.91
C ALA A 57 -19.34 -15.68 -20.45
N PRO A 58 -20.55 -15.89 -19.89
CA PRO A 58 -21.33 -14.79 -19.30
C PRO A 58 -20.61 -14.09 -18.16
N THR A 59 -19.95 -14.83 -17.26
CA THR A 59 -19.17 -14.24 -16.14
C THR A 59 -18.02 -13.42 -16.65
N LEU A 60 -17.27 -13.90 -17.65
CA LEU A 60 -16.22 -13.15 -18.28
C LEU A 60 -16.74 -11.85 -18.92
N SER A 61 -17.86 -11.92 -19.63
CA SER A 61 -18.47 -10.73 -20.23
C SER A 61 -18.94 -9.72 -19.18
N ARG A 62 -19.39 -10.17 -18.01
CA ARG A 62 -19.69 -9.28 -16.87
C ARG A 62 -18.42 -8.61 -16.35
N MET A 63 -17.34 -9.35 -16.16
CA MET A 63 -16.04 -8.83 -15.75
C MET A 63 -15.52 -7.75 -16.73
N GLU A 64 -15.60 -8.02 -18.04
CA GLU A 64 -15.18 -7.08 -19.09
C GLU A 64 -16.03 -5.79 -19.13
N ARG A 65 -17.25 -5.81 -18.60
CA ARG A 65 -18.09 -4.61 -18.41
C ARG A 65 -17.83 -3.89 -17.08
N GLY A 66 -16.90 -4.41 -16.26
CA GLY A 66 -16.60 -3.84 -14.95
C GLY A 66 -17.71 -4.06 -13.92
N ASP A 67 -18.43 -5.19 -13.99
CA ASP A 67 -19.51 -5.51 -13.06
C ASP A 67 -18.93 -5.74 -11.64
N PRO A 68 -19.29 -4.91 -10.66
CA PRO A 68 -18.77 -5.02 -9.30
C PRO A 68 -19.22 -6.29 -8.56
N GLY A 69 -20.26 -6.97 -9.04
CA GLY A 69 -20.71 -8.25 -8.51
C GLY A 69 -19.83 -9.44 -8.92
N VAL A 70 -18.86 -9.25 -9.80
CA VAL A 70 -17.87 -10.27 -10.13
C VAL A 70 -16.78 -10.28 -9.06
N ALA A 71 -16.46 -11.45 -8.52
CA ALA A 71 -15.46 -11.59 -7.47
C ALA A 71 -14.09 -11.02 -7.90
N PHE A 72 -13.44 -10.27 -7.02
CA PHE A 72 -12.12 -9.67 -7.29
C PHE A 72 -11.07 -10.70 -7.70
N GLY A 73 -11.13 -11.93 -7.17
CA GLY A 73 -10.23 -13.02 -7.57
C GLY A 73 -10.25 -13.32 -9.07
N ILE A 74 -11.39 -13.11 -9.75
CA ILE A 74 -11.50 -13.30 -11.20
C ILE A 74 -10.74 -12.20 -11.94
N TYR A 75 -10.86 -10.93 -11.49
CA TYR A 75 -10.05 -9.82 -12.00
C TYR A 75 -8.56 -10.05 -11.76
N ALA A 76 -8.19 -10.50 -10.55
CA ALA A 76 -6.81 -10.80 -10.19
C ALA A 76 -6.21 -11.91 -11.08
N THR A 77 -6.96 -12.96 -11.39
CA THR A 77 -6.53 -14.03 -12.30
C THR A 77 -6.34 -13.50 -13.73
N ALA A 78 -7.23 -12.63 -14.20
CA ALA A 78 -7.08 -11.98 -15.50
C ALA A 78 -5.83 -11.08 -15.54
N LEU A 79 -5.55 -10.31 -14.48
CA LEU A 79 -4.33 -9.52 -14.34
C LEU A 79 -3.08 -10.40 -14.33
N TRP A 80 -3.12 -11.55 -13.66
CA TRP A 80 -2.03 -12.51 -13.67
C TRP A 80 -1.73 -13.02 -15.08
N MET A 81 -2.76 -13.36 -15.86
CA MET A 81 -2.60 -13.78 -17.26
C MET A 81 -2.00 -12.68 -18.15
N MET A 82 -2.14 -11.42 -17.75
CA MET A 82 -1.52 -10.28 -18.42
C MET A 82 -0.10 -9.97 -17.93
N GLY A 83 0.43 -10.70 -16.95
CA GLY A 83 1.71 -10.41 -16.30
C GLY A 83 1.67 -9.19 -15.37
N ARG A 84 0.48 -8.83 -14.86
CA ARG A 84 0.26 -7.65 -13.99
C ARG A 84 -0.10 -8.00 -12.55
N ALA A 85 0.12 -9.26 -12.15
CA ALA A 85 -0.20 -9.71 -10.79
C ALA A 85 0.53 -8.91 -9.70
N GLN A 86 1.77 -8.50 -9.96
CA GLN A 86 2.59 -7.73 -9.02
C GLN A 86 1.99 -6.36 -8.67
N ALA A 87 1.16 -5.79 -9.53
CA ALA A 87 0.47 -4.53 -9.25
C ALA A 87 -0.66 -4.67 -8.20
N ILE A 88 -1.11 -5.89 -7.90
CA ILE A 88 -2.23 -6.11 -6.97
C ILE A 88 -1.89 -5.67 -5.54
N PRO A 89 -0.74 -6.05 -4.93
CA PRO A 89 -0.36 -5.54 -3.62
C PRO A 89 -0.15 -4.01 -3.59
N GLU A 90 0.30 -3.44 -4.71
CA GLU A 90 0.54 -2.00 -4.82
C GLU A 90 -0.74 -1.15 -4.70
N LEU A 91 -1.91 -1.74 -5.03
CA LEU A 91 -3.20 -1.03 -4.93
C LEU A 91 -3.55 -0.59 -3.49
N ALA A 92 -3.01 -1.28 -2.49
CA ALA A 92 -3.22 -0.98 -1.08
C ALA A 92 -1.89 -0.69 -0.35
N ALA A 93 -0.85 -0.30 -1.08
CA ALA A 93 0.46 -0.07 -0.51
C ALA A 93 0.42 1.14 0.46
N PRO A 94 0.93 0.99 1.70
CA PRO A 94 0.79 2.00 2.75
C PRO A 94 1.33 3.38 2.37
N GLN A 95 2.34 3.45 1.52
CA GLN A 95 2.91 4.72 1.04
C GLN A 95 1.93 5.55 0.20
N PHE A 96 0.86 4.95 -0.32
CA PHE A 96 -0.18 5.65 -1.09
C PHE A 96 -1.45 5.92 -0.29
N ASP A 97 -1.48 5.57 1.00
CA ASP A 97 -2.58 5.91 1.89
C ASP A 97 -2.48 7.37 2.33
N LEU A 98 -3.06 8.25 1.51
CA LEU A 98 -3.07 9.70 1.77
C LEU A 98 -3.79 10.05 3.08
N GLY A 99 -4.80 9.29 3.48
CA GLY A 99 -5.53 9.50 4.74
C GLY A 99 -4.67 9.23 5.96
N ALA A 100 -3.88 8.15 5.95
CA ALA A 100 -2.90 7.86 7.01
C ALA A 100 -1.80 8.92 7.05
N LEU A 101 -1.26 9.32 5.89
CA LEU A 101 -0.22 10.35 5.80
C LEU A 101 -0.68 11.69 6.37
N GLU A 102 -1.89 12.15 6.04
CA GLU A 102 -2.46 13.38 6.61
C GLU A 102 -2.63 13.29 8.12
N SER A 103 -3.03 12.13 8.64
CA SER A 103 -3.14 11.86 10.06
C SER A 103 -1.79 11.95 10.77
N GLU A 104 -0.75 11.33 10.20
CA GLU A 104 0.62 11.38 10.73
C GLU A 104 1.18 12.80 10.73
N VAL A 105 0.99 13.55 9.66
CA VAL A 105 1.41 14.98 9.59
C VAL A 105 0.68 15.81 10.65
N ARG A 106 -0.61 15.58 10.89
CA ARG A 106 -1.38 16.27 11.93
C ARG A 106 -0.85 15.96 13.32
N VAL A 107 -0.56 14.68 13.61
CA VAL A 107 0.03 14.24 14.89
C VAL A 107 1.42 14.84 15.08
N ALA A 108 2.26 14.83 14.05
CA ALA A 108 3.60 15.43 14.11
C ALA A 108 3.55 16.94 14.40
N LYS A 109 2.65 17.67 13.73
CA LYS A 109 2.42 19.10 13.98
C LYS A 109 1.94 19.36 15.40
N ALA A 110 1.00 18.55 15.92
CA ALA A 110 0.51 18.67 17.28
C ALA A 110 1.60 18.38 18.35
N ARG A 111 2.52 17.45 18.08
CA ARG A 111 3.68 17.17 18.93
C ARG A 111 4.70 18.32 18.92
N ALA A 112 4.95 18.93 17.76
CA ALA A 112 5.86 20.08 17.63
C ALA A 112 5.38 21.31 18.41
N VAL A 113 4.07 21.49 18.59
CA VAL A 113 3.48 22.58 19.40
C VAL A 113 3.58 22.33 20.89
N ARG A 114 3.75 21.09 21.37
CA ARG A 114 4.09 20.81 22.77
C ARG A 114 5.55 21.20 22.99
N LYS A 115 5.74 22.42 23.49
CA LYS A 115 7.03 22.96 23.93
C LYS A 115 7.78 21.88 24.72
N PRO A 116 9.04 21.53 24.40
CA PRO A 116 9.80 20.62 25.22
C PRO A 116 9.88 21.23 26.61
N LEU A 117 9.49 20.47 27.64
CA LEU A 117 9.75 20.86 29.04
C LEU A 117 11.24 21.09 29.11
N SER A 118 11.62 22.36 29.36
CA SER A 118 13.00 22.78 29.46
C SER A 118 13.68 21.89 30.50
N ILE A 119 14.79 21.26 30.13
CA ILE A 119 15.64 20.43 30.97
C ILE A 119 16.03 21.23 32.25
N ALA A 120 16.10 22.55 32.15
CA ALA A 120 16.34 23.48 33.29
C ALA A 120 15.28 23.38 34.40
N GLY A 121 14.02 23.01 34.08
CA GLY A 121 12.98 22.79 35.10
C GLY A 121 13.10 21.45 35.84
N ARG A 122 13.77 20.48 35.26
CA ARG A 122 13.93 19.14 35.84
C ARG A 122 15.12 19.05 36.81
N ILE A 123 16.12 19.92 36.64
CA ILE A 123 17.32 19.95 37.50
C ILE A 123 17.01 20.57 38.88
N LYS A 124 15.98 21.42 38.95
CA LYS A 124 15.59 22.07 40.19
C LYS A 124 14.82 21.21 41.19
N SER A 125 14.41 20.02 40.79
CA SER A 125 13.63 19.05 41.58
C SER A 125 14.40 17.79 41.99
N LEU A 126 15.72 17.74 41.76
CA LEU A 126 16.55 16.63 42.25
C LEU A 126 17.01 16.95 43.68
N PRO A 127 16.84 16.04 44.65
CA PRO A 127 17.38 16.19 45.97
C PRO A 127 18.92 16.27 45.94
N ALA A 128 19.50 17.07 46.81
CA ALA A 128 20.92 17.44 46.82
C ALA A 128 21.92 16.28 47.04
N ASP A 129 21.44 15.06 47.24
CA ASP A 129 22.30 13.89 47.50
C ASP A 129 22.84 13.17 46.26
N THR A 130 22.49 13.64 45.05
CA THR A 130 22.96 12.96 43.81
C THR A 130 24.08 13.73 43.08
N ALA A 131 24.60 14.81 43.69
CA ALA A 131 25.64 15.63 43.06
C ALA A 131 27.06 15.02 43.08
N ALA A 132 27.25 13.88 43.73
CA ALA A 132 28.59 13.28 43.90
C ALA A 132 28.97 12.23 42.82
N VAL A 133 28.10 11.96 41.83
CA VAL A 133 28.34 10.87 40.84
C VAL A 133 28.66 11.39 39.44
N THR A 134 28.57 12.72 39.21
CA THR A 134 28.75 13.30 37.87
C THR A 134 30.19 13.70 37.53
N GLU A 135 31.11 13.63 38.48
CA GLU A 135 32.53 14.02 38.22
C GLU A 135 33.41 12.89 37.69
N SER A 136 32.91 11.63 37.68
CA SER A 136 33.70 10.48 37.25
C SER A 136 33.49 10.07 35.77
N VAL A 137 32.62 10.74 35.02
CA VAL A 137 32.32 10.35 33.62
C VAL A 137 32.88 11.33 32.59
N ALA A 138 33.43 12.48 33.04
CA ALA A 138 33.99 13.49 32.14
C ALA A 138 35.42 13.16 31.63
N ASP A 139 36.09 12.17 32.23
CA ASP A 139 37.49 11.86 31.91
C ASP A 139 37.67 10.62 30.98
N ALA A 140 36.58 10.04 30.50
CA ALA A 140 36.63 8.83 29.70
C ALA A 140 36.25 9.00 28.22
N VAL A 141 36.03 10.20 27.70
CA VAL A 141 35.64 10.48 26.31
C VAL A 141 36.63 11.41 25.60
N ALA A 142 37.88 11.27 25.87
CA ALA A 142 38.93 11.92 25.08
C ALA A 142 39.96 10.85 24.69
N VAL A 143 39.73 10.10 23.66
CA VAL A 143 40.67 9.47 22.72
C VAL A 143 39.91 8.47 21.85
N THR A 144 39.47 8.87 20.68
CA THR A 144 39.63 8.05 19.44
C THR A 144 39.43 8.97 18.23
N ASP A 145 40.50 9.57 17.83
CA ASP A 145 40.73 10.13 16.52
C ASP A 145 40.93 8.93 15.54
N ILE A 146 39.97 8.72 14.61
CA ILE A 146 40.17 7.82 13.49
C ILE A 146 39.93 8.60 12.20
N THR A 147 40.95 9.35 11.84
CA THR A 147 41.18 9.81 10.47
C THR A 147 41.93 8.72 9.72
N GLN A 148 41.26 8.01 8.81
CA GLN A 148 41.94 7.39 7.65
C GLN A 148 41.00 7.37 6.43
N PRO A 149 41.46 7.91 5.28
CA PRO A 149 40.74 7.83 4.03
C PRO A 149 41.08 6.51 3.35
N THR A 150 40.06 5.72 3.01
CA THR A 150 40.22 4.49 2.21
C THR A 150 40.33 4.84 0.74
N THR A 151 41.50 4.62 0.24
CA THR A 151 41.92 4.64 -1.18
C THR A 151 41.13 3.62 -2.00
N GLN A 152 40.51 4.06 -3.10
CA GLN A 152 39.98 3.20 -4.13
C GLN A 152 41.09 2.50 -4.89
N PRO A 153 41.01 1.20 -5.22
CA PRO A 153 41.84 0.58 -6.22
C PRO A 153 41.20 0.68 -7.61
N GLY A 154 42.03 1.00 -8.55
CA GLY A 154 41.76 1.38 -9.92
C GLY A 154 41.06 0.34 -10.79
N LEU A 155 40.36 0.90 -11.76
CA LEU A 155 39.99 0.26 -13.01
C LEU A 155 41.27 0.06 -13.84
N ASP A 156 41.61 -1.17 -14.16
CA ASP A 156 42.49 -1.44 -15.28
C ASP A 156 42.08 -2.71 -16.05
N LYS A 157 41.91 -2.46 -17.37
CA LYS A 157 42.07 -3.35 -18.50
C LYS A 157 41.01 -4.41 -18.83
N LEU A 158 40.18 -4.04 -19.80
CA LEU A 158 39.68 -4.94 -20.84
C LEU A 158 40.79 -5.32 -21.81
N PRO A 159 40.90 -6.57 -22.27
CA PRO A 159 41.52 -6.90 -23.54
C PRO A 159 40.43 -7.18 -24.60
N GLY A 160 40.70 -6.67 -25.79
CA GLY A 160 39.88 -6.76 -26.98
C GLY A 160 39.99 -8.07 -27.74
N SER A 161 39.00 -8.20 -28.55
CA SER A 161 38.93 -8.76 -29.90
C SER A 161 39.80 -9.97 -30.30
N SER A 162 39.13 -11.05 -30.64
CA SER A 162 39.24 -11.70 -31.97
C SER A 162 38.02 -12.49 -32.25
#